data_4a67fb71eee908b43891c9328f4d197b
#
_entry.id   4a67fb71eee908b43891c9328f4d197b
#
_cell.length_a   1.000
_cell.length_b   1.000
_cell.length_c   1.000
_cell.angle_alpha   90.00
_cell.angle_beta   90.00
_cell.angle_gamma   90.00
#
_symmetry.space_group_name_H-M   'P 1'
#
loop_
_entity.id
_entity.type
_entity.pdbx_description
1 polymer ?
#
loop_
_entity_poly.entity_id
_entity_poly.type
_entity_poly.pdbx_seq_one_letter_code
_entity_poly.pdbx_strand_id
1 'polypeptide(L)'
;MIEKNKKEGSSKLLAPLLVVIAASLWAVDGIVLRPSLYSLPVPLVVFIESAVVAILLTPFFIKRFSSLKQLKKKDWLAFFGVALLGGAVGTMAITKALFYVNFINLSVVILLQKLQPVFAISLATIFLKEKLPKEFFLWAGLAIFGAYFMTFGFSSPNFSTGDKTTIAALFALLAAFSFSSSTVLSKRALRNVDYEMGTYLRFLFATIIMLMIAS
;
A
#
# COMPACT_ATOMS: atom_id res chain seq x y z
N MET A 1 -35.62 21.86 5.69
CA MET A 1 -35.49 20.40 5.95
C MET A 1 -35.16 19.59 4.70
N ILE A 2 -35.66 19.94 3.53
CA ILE A 2 -35.47 19.23 2.24
C ILE A 2 -34.02 19.40 1.69
N GLU A 3 -33.41 20.54 1.90
CA GLU A 3 -32.04 20.84 1.38
C GLU A 3 -30.92 20.08 2.13
N LYS A 4 -31.13 19.80 3.42
CA LYS A 4 -30.18 19.04 4.25
C LYS A 4 -30.14 17.57 3.86
N ASN A 5 -31.30 16.99 3.49
CA ASN A 5 -31.41 15.61 3.02
C ASN A 5 -30.78 15.38 1.64
N LYS A 6 -30.77 16.39 0.76
CA LYS A 6 -30.19 16.29 -0.58
C LYS A 6 -28.66 16.31 -0.54
N LYS A 7 -28.06 17.05 0.40
CA LYS A 7 -26.59 17.05 0.62
C LYS A 7 -26.10 15.76 1.27
N GLU A 8 -26.86 15.15 2.18
CA GLU A 8 -26.52 13.86 2.78
C GLU A 8 -26.61 12.68 1.80
N GLY A 9 -27.57 12.69 0.88
CA GLY A 9 -27.70 11.66 -0.17
C GLY A 9 -26.56 11.70 -1.19
N SER A 10 -26.12 12.90 -1.59
CA SER A 10 -25.03 13.09 -2.53
C SER A 10 -23.66 12.68 -1.95
N SER A 11 -23.44 12.91 -0.65
CA SER A 11 -22.19 12.51 0.01
C SER A 11 -22.08 11.00 0.22
N LYS A 12 -23.22 10.30 0.38
CA LYS A 12 -23.25 8.83 0.55
C LYS A 12 -22.83 8.06 -0.70
N LEU A 13 -23.08 8.60 -1.89
CA LEU A 13 -22.69 8.00 -3.17
C LEU A 13 -21.29 8.44 -3.62
N LEU A 14 -20.85 9.64 -3.23
CA LEU A 14 -19.57 10.18 -3.66
C LEU A 14 -18.38 9.37 -3.11
N ALA A 15 -18.42 8.97 -1.84
CA ALA A 15 -17.33 8.22 -1.23
C ALA A 15 -17.11 6.84 -1.89
N PRO A 16 -18.14 5.98 -2.10
CA PRO A 16 -17.98 4.74 -2.84
C PRO A 16 -17.50 4.96 -4.28
N LEU A 17 -18.00 5.99 -4.97
CA LEU A 17 -17.58 6.31 -6.33
C LEU A 17 -16.09 6.66 -6.40
N LEU A 18 -15.59 7.48 -5.47
CA LEU A 18 -14.16 7.82 -5.39
C LEU A 18 -13.30 6.59 -5.12
N VAL A 19 -13.77 5.63 -4.30
CA VAL A 19 -13.08 4.36 -4.07
C VAL A 19 -13.00 3.53 -5.35
N VAL A 20 -14.09 3.44 -6.11
CA VAL A 20 -14.12 2.71 -7.39
C VAL A 20 -13.15 3.36 -8.39
N ILE A 21 -13.17 4.69 -8.52
CA ILE A 21 -12.25 5.43 -9.39
C ILE A 21 -10.79 5.16 -8.97
N ALA A 22 -10.48 5.28 -7.68
CA ALA A 22 -9.12 5.03 -7.18
C ALA A 22 -8.66 3.58 -7.45
N ALA A 23 -9.54 2.59 -7.24
CA ALA A 23 -9.26 1.20 -7.54
C ALA A 23 -9.03 0.96 -9.04
N SER A 24 -9.83 1.61 -9.89
CA SER A 24 -9.69 1.53 -11.35
C SER A 24 -8.38 2.15 -11.83
N LEU A 25 -8.01 3.32 -11.30
CA LEU A 25 -6.73 3.97 -11.63
C LEU A 25 -5.55 3.10 -11.17
N TRP A 26 -5.65 2.48 -10.01
CA TRP A 26 -4.61 1.55 -9.53
C TRP A 26 -4.49 0.29 -10.41
N ALA A 27 -5.62 -0.21 -10.94
CA ALA A 27 -5.61 -1.32 -11.89
C ALA A 27 -4.96 -0.92 -13.22
N VAL A 28 -5.25 0.29 -13.74
CA VAL A 28 -4.59 0.84 -14.93
C VAL A 28 -3.09 0.99 -14.72
N ASP A 29 -2.65 1.47 -13.55
CA ASP A 29 -1.22 1.51 -13.20
C ASP A 29 -0.58 0.13 -13.33
N GLY A 30 -1.17 -0.90 -12.69
CA GLY A 30 -0.63 -2.27 -12.70
C GLY A 30 -0.60 -2.93 -14.07
N ILE A 31 -1.57 -2.66 -14.95
CA ILE A 31 -1.75 -3.35 -16.23
C ILE A 31 -1.11 -2.59 -17.39
N VAL A 32 -1.08 -1.26 -17.34
CA VAL A 32 -0.64 -0.42 -18.46
C VAL A 32 0.65 0.33 -18.16
N LEU A 33 0.69 1.07 -17.03
CA LEU A 33 1.80 1.97 -16.75
C LEU A 33 3.06 1.22 -16.28
N ARG A 34 2.93 0.31 -15.31
CA ARG A 34 4.08 -0.46 -14.81
C ARG A 34 4.76 -1.35 -15.84
N PRO A 35 4.03 -2.05 -16.74
CA PRO A 35 4.68 -2.78 -17.82
C PRO A 35 5.51 -1.91 -18.75
N SER A 36 5.09 -0.67 -19.01
CA SER A 36 5.87 0.26 -19.85
C SER A 36 7.19 0.72 -19.20
N LEU A 37 7.29 0.61 -17.87
CA LEU A 37 8.48 0.97 -17.09
C LEU A 37 9.37 -0.24 -16.73
N TYR A 38 9.07 -1.42 -17.28
CA TYR A 38 9.75 -2.67 -16.95
C TYR A 38 11.29 -2.65 -17.19
N SER A 39 11.75 -1.83 -18.12
CA SER A 39 13.17 -1.69 -18.42
C SER A 39 13.95 -0.84 -17.42
N LEU A 40 13.25 -0.09 -16.55
CA LEU A 40 13.87 0.77 -15.57
C LEU A 40 14.16 0.01 -14.25
N PRO A 41 15.20 0.41 -13.50
CA PRO A 41 15.42 -0.11 -12.16
C PRO A 41 14.23 0.16 -11.24
N VAL A 42 13.82 -0.85 -10.46
CA VAL A 42 12.69 -0.74 -9.54
C VAL A 42 12.77 0.48 -8.61
N PRO A 43 13.92 0.81 -7.98
CA PRO A 43 14.02 2.01 -7.15
C PRO A 43 13.71 3.29 -7.91
N LEU A 44 14.15 3.39 -9.16
CA LEU A 44 13.89 4.57 -10.00
C LEU A 44 12.41 4.71 -10.34
N VAL A 45 11.73 3.60 -10.67
CA VAL A 45 10.29 3.61 -10.92
C VAL A 45 9.52 4.14 -9.71
N VAL A 46 9.81 3.61 -8.52
CA VAL A 46 9.14 4.02 -7.28
C VAL A 46 9.49 5.45 -6.88
N PHE A 47 10.74 5.89 -7.15
CA PHE A 47 11.13 7.29 -6.97
C PHE A 47 10.31 8.24 -7.84
N ILE A 48 10.24 7.96 -9.15
CA ILE A 48 9.49 8.80 -10.10
C ILE A 48 8.02 8.88 -9.70
N GLU A 49 7.40 7.74 -9.41
CA GLU A 49 6.00 7.64 -8.96
C GLU A 49 5.75 8.52 -7.71
N SER A 50 6.58 8.36 -6.69
CA SER A 50 6.44 9.11 -5.44
C SER A 50 6.71 10.60 -5.62
N ALA A 51 7.71 10.96 -6.42
CA ALA A 51 8.10 12.34 -6.69
C ALA A 51 7.02 13.10 -7.47
N VAL A 52 6.45 12.49 -8.52
CA VAL A 52 5.37 13.08 -9.29
C VAL A 52 4.18 13.40 -8.39
N VAL A 53 3.76 12.44 -7.55
CA VAL A 53 2.65 12.67 -6.61
C VAL A 53 2.99 13.77 -5.60
N ALA A 54 4.18 13.76 -5.02
CA ALA A 54 4.61 14.78 -4.07
C ALA A 54 4.62 16.18 -4.71
N ILE A 55 5.16 16.32 -5.93
CA ILE A 55 5.21 17.60 -6.66
C ILE A 55 3.80 18.09 -6.96
N LEU A 56 2.91 17.22 -7.48
CA LEU A 56 1.54 17.58 -7.82
C LEU A 56 0.71 18.00 -6.59
N LEU A 57 0.97 17.40 -5.44
CA LEU A 57 0.26 17.73 -4.20
C LEU A 57 0.82 18.96 -3.49
N THR A 58 2.10 19.30 -3.66
CA THR A 58 2.77 20.42 -2.96
C THR A 58 2.00 21.74 -3.05
N PRO A 59 1.49 22.22 -4.21
CA PRO A 59 0.77 23.50 -4.29
C PRO A 59 -0.47 23.56 -3.38
N PHE A 60 -1.14 22.43 -3.16
CA PHE A 60 -2.35 22.35 -2.35
C PHE A 60 -2.04 22.40 -0.84
N PHE A 61 -0.85 21.92 -0.45
CA PHE A 61 -0.49 21.77 0.97
C PHE A 61 0.50 22.81 1.48
N ILE A 62 1.14 23.59 0.61
CA ILE A 62 2.13 24.59 1.03
C ILE A 62 1.57 25.61 2.05
N LYS A 63 0.30 26.00 1.89
CA LYS A 63 -0.40 26.92 2.80
C LYS A 63 -0.78 26.28 4.14
N ARG A 64 -0.81 24.94 4.20
CA ARG A 64 -1.18 24.16 5.39
C ARG A 64 0.02 23.73 6.25
N PHE A 65 1.24 24.04 5.87
CA PHE A 65 2.45 23.68 6.62
C PHE A 65 2.49 24.21 8.04
N SER A 66 1.74 25.27 8.35
CA SER A 66 1.59 25.75 9.72
C SER A 66 1.00 24.70 10.68
N SER A 67 0.15 23.80 10.20
CA SER A 67 -0.42 22.71 11.01
C SER A 67 0.63 21.67 11.43
N LEU A 68 1.73 21.55 10.68
CA LEU A 68 2.82 20.63 10.98
C LEU A 68 3.64 21.03 12.21
N LYS A 69 3.57 22.32 12.64
CA LYS A 69 4.24 22.80 13.85
C LYS A 69 3.72 22.14 15.12
N GLN A 70 2.53 21.57 15.09
CA GLN A 70 1.91 20.87 16.23
C GLN A 70 2.39 19.42 16.37
N LEU A 71 3.09 18.89 15.36
CA LEU A 71 3.56 17.51 15.35
C LEU A 71 4.75 17.32 16.31
N LYS A 72 4.65 16.27 17.14
CA LYS A 72 5.72 15.85 18.03
C LYS A 72 6.71 14.94 17.28
N LYS A 73 7.92 14.77 17.83
CA LYS A 73 8.95 13.86 17.28
C LYS A 73 8.40 12.45 16.99
N LYS A 74 7.50 11.94 17.86
CA LYS A 74 6.88 10.61 17.69
C LYS A 74 5.94 10.54 16.47
N ASP A 75 5.31 11.64 16.10
CA ASP A 75 4.42 11.70 14.94
C ASP A 75 5.26 11.73 13.65
N TRP A 76 6.35 12.49 13.64
CA TRP A 76 7.32 12.47 12.52
C TRP A 76 7.93 11.09 12.29
N LEU A 77 8.32 10.39 13.37
CA LEU A 77 8.81 9.00 13.30
C LEU A 77 7.74 8.05 12.75
N ALA A 78 6.48 8.25 13.13
CA ALA A 78 5.38 7.45 12.60
C ALA A 78 5.18 7.69 11.08
N PHE A 79 5.20 8.95 10.61
CA PHE A 79 5.13 9.27 9.19
C PHE A 79 6.33 8.73 8.41
N PHE A 80 7.53 8.84 8.96
CA PHE A 80 8.71 8.22 8.35
C PHE A 80 8.55 6.70 8.22
N GLY A 81 8.08 6.02 9.28
CA GLY A 81 7.79 4.59 9.24
C GLY A 81 6.71 4.22 8.22
N VAL A 82 5.65 5.04 8.10
CA VAL A 82 4.59 4.88 7.08
C VAL A 82 5.18 4.99 5.68
N ALA A 83 6.01 5.98 5.43
CA ALA A 83 6.64 6.19 4.13
C ALA A 83 7.67 5.10 3.81
N LEU A 84 8.48 4.69 4.78
CA LEU A 84 9.48 3.64 4.61
C LEU A 84 8.81 2.29 4.29
N LEU A 85 7.84 1.87 5.10
CA LEU A 85 7.18 0.57 4.93
C LEU A 85 6.20 0.58 3.75
N GLY A 86 5.32 1.58 3.66
CA GLY A 86 4.30 1.64 2.62
C GLY A 86 4.76 2.32 1.33
N GLY A 87 5.58 3.36 1.42
CA GLY A 87 6.03 4.13 0.26
C GLY A 87 7.26 3.55 -0.42
N ALA A 88 8.23 3.07 0.34
CA ALA A 88 9.47 2.51 -0.22
C ALA A 88 9.43 0.98 -0.29
N VAL A 89 9.55 0.29 0.84
CA VAL A 89 9.69 -1.18 0.88
C VAL A 89 8.49 -1.88 0.24
N GLY A 90 7.26 -1.52 0.63
CA GLY A 90 6.05 -2.15 0.09
C GLY A 90 5.90 -1.94 -1.42
N THR A 91 6.11 -0.70 -1.88
CA THR A 91 5.98 -0.38 -3.32
C THR A 91 7.11 -1.01 -4.13
N MET A 92 8.36 -0.98 -3.65
CA MET A 92 9.45 -1.70 -4.31
C MET A 92 9.21 -3.21 -4.38
N ALA A 93 8.71 -3.81 -3.29
CA ALA A 93 8.45 -5.23 -3.23
C ALA A 93 7.37 -5.66 -4.24
N ILE A 94 6.23 -4.94 -4.31
CA ILE A 94 5.18 -5.27 -5.28
C ILE A 94 5.65 -5.04 -6.71
N THR A 95 6.35 -3.95 -6.99
CA THR A 95 6.91 -3.67 -8.32
C THR A 95 7.90 -4.75 -8.73
N LYS A 96 8.78 -5.17 -7.82
CA LYS A 96 9.73 -6.26 -8.05
C LYS A 96 9.02 -7.59 -8.32
N ALA A 97 7.97 -7.91 -7.56
CA ALA A 97 7.16 -9.11 -7.77
C ALA A 97 6.55 -9.14 -9.17
N LEU A 98 5.96 -8.03 -9.62
CA LEU A 98 5.37 -7.90 -10.96
C LEU A 98 6.42 -8.05 -12.06
N PHE A 99 7.60 -7.47 -11.87
CA PHE A 99 8.70 -7.58 -12.82
C PHE A 99 9.24 -9.02 -12.92
N TYR A 100 9.30 -9.76 -11.82
CA TYR A 100 9.75 -11.16 -11.85
C TYR A 100 8.85 -12.08 -12.69
N VAL A 101 7.55 -11.85 -12.68
CA VAL A 101 6.58 -12.64 -13.48
C VAL A 101 6.34 -12.05 -14.87
N ASN A 102 7.05 -11.00 -15.27
CA ASN A 102 6.86 -10.28 -16.54
C ASN A 102 5.37 -9.96 -16.81
N PHE A 103 4.62 -9.69 -15.75
CA PHE A 103 3.17 -9.44 -15.77
C PHE A 103 2.29 -10.60 -16.29
N ILE A 104 2.86 -11.77 -16.61
CA ILE A 104 2.10 -12.95 -17.12
C ILE A 104 1.24 -13.53 -15.98
N ASN A 105 1.82 -13.72 -14.80
CA ASN A 105 1.12 -14.23 -13.61
C ASN A 105 0.69 -13.09 -12.66
N LEU A 106 0.24 -11.98 -13.23
CA LEU A 106 -0.21 -10.80 -12.50
C LEU A 106 -1.25 -11.13 -11.42
N SER A 107 -2.20 -12.00 -11.74
CA SER A 107 -3.28 -12.39 -10.83
C SER A 107 -2.75 -13.02 -9.55
N VAL A 108 -1.72 -13.87 -9.63
CA VAL A 108 -1.08 -14.50 -8.46
C VAL A 108 -0.47 -13.44 -7.54
N VAL A 109 0.32 -12.53 -8.10
CA VAL A 109 0.98 -11.46 -7.34
C VAL A 109 -0.04 -10.55 -6.65
N ILE A 110 -1.07 -10.14 -7.39
CA ILE A 110 -2.13 -9.27 -6.85
C ILE A 110 -2.94 -9.99 -5.78
N LEU A 111 -3.25 -11.28 -5.95
CA LEU A 111 -4.00 -12.03 -4.94
C LEU A 111 -3.22 -12.21 -3.65
N LEU A 112 -1.92 -12.57 -3.74
CA LEU A 112 -1.06 -12.66 -2.55
C LEU A 112 -0.97 -11.33 -1.82
N GLN A 113 -0.91 -10.21 -2.54
CA GLN A 113 -0.98 -8.89 -1.94
C GLN A 113 -2.33 -8.65 -1.22
N LYS A 114 -3.43 -9.24 -1.68
CA LYS A 114 -4.75 -9.16 -1.01
C LYS A 114 -4.82 -9.89 0.32
N LEU A 115 -3.78 -10.62 0.75
CA LEU A 115 -3.63 -11.07 2.14
C LEU A 115 -3.32 -9.92 3.11
N GLN A 116 -3.13 -8.69 2.62
CA GLN A 116 -2.90 -7.50 3.43
C GLN A 116 -3.85 -7.35 4.63
N PRO A 117 -5.19 -7.57 4.55
CA PRO A 117 -6.08 -7.50 5.70
C PRO A 117 -5.72 -8.50 6.81
N VAL A 118 -5.26 -9.70 6.46
CA VAL A 118 -4.83 -10.72 7.46
C VAL A 118 -3.66 -10.18 8.28
N PHE A 119 -2.64 -9.65 7.61
CA PHE A 119 -1.49 -9.03 8.29
C PHE A 119 -1.90 -7.78 9.07
N ALA A 120 -2.74 -6.90 8.49
CA ALA A 120 -3.16 -5.65 9.13
C ALA A 120 -3.91 -5.90 10.44
N ILE A 121 -4.86 -6.85 10.45
CA ILE A 121 -5.63 -7.20 11.63
C ILE A 121 -4.73 -7.86 12.68
N SER A 122 -3.85 -8.77 12.27
CA SER A 122 -2.88 -9.41 13.19
C SER A 122 -1.96 -8.38 13.84
N LEU A 123 -1.39 -7.46 13.05
CA LEU A 123 -0.54 -6.39 13.56
C LEU A 123 -1.30 -5.40 14.45
N ALA A 124 -2.55 -5.06 14.11
CA ALA A 124 -3.38 -4.20 14.93
C ALA A 124 -3.64 -4.82 16.31
N THR A 125 -3.85 -6.13 16.37
CA THR A 125 -3.99 -6.85 17.64
C THR A 125 -2.72 -6.74 18.49
N ILE A 126 -1.56 -6.93 17.89
CA ILE A 126 -0.27 -6.91 18.61
C ILE A 126 0.08 -5.49 19.05
N PHE A 127 0.02 -4.51 18.13
CA PHE A 127 0.51 -3.15 18.39
C PHE A 127 -0.52 -2.21 18.97
N LEU A 128 -1.79 -2.37 18.61
CA LEU A 128 -2.89 -1.52 19.08
C LEU A 128 -3.71 -2.19 20.19
N LYS A 129 -3.41 -3.46 20.52
CA LYS A 129 -4.12 -4.28 21.52
C LYS A 129 -5.62 -4.40 21.21
N GLU A 130 -5.98 -4.46 19.93
CA GLU A 130 -7.34 -4.67 19.49
C GLU A 130 -7.73 -6.14 19.63
N LYS A 131 -8.96 -6.42 20.06
CA LYS A 131 -9.42 -7.81 20.22
C LYS A 131 -9.78 -8.40 18.86
N LEU A 132 -9.27 -9.60 18.57
CA LEU A 132 -9.67 -10.36 17.38
C LEU A 132 -11.03 -11.01 17.58
N PRO A 133 -11.94 -10.93 16.60
CA PRO A 133 -13.11 -11.80 16.58
C PRO A 133 -12.67 -13.25 16.43
N LYS A 134 -13.41 -14.19 17.06
CA LYS A 134 -13.05 -15.63 17.04
C LYS A 134 -13.02 -16.21 15.63
N GLU A 135 -13.90 -15.70 14.78
CA GLU A 135 -14.04 -16.09 13.37
C GLU A 135 -12.85 -15.65 12.50
N PHE A 136 -12.02 -14.72 12.98
CA PHE A 136 -10.86 -14.21 12.23
C PHE A 136 -9.91 -15.33 11.81
N PHE A 137 -9.61 -16.27 12.71
CA PHE A 137 -8.67 -17.34 12.41
C PHE A 137 -9.20 -18.29 11.33
N LEU A 138 -10.51 -18.55 11.29
CA LEU A 138 -11.13 -19.34 10.24
C LEU A 138 -10.99 -18.64 8.88
N TRP A 139 -11.40 -17.37 8.79
CA TRP A 139 -11.35 -16.61 7.55
C TRP A 139 -9.92 -16.36 7.07
N ALA A 140 -9.00 -16.06 8.00
CA ALA A 140 -7.57 -15.93 7.68
C ALA A 140 -6.98 -17.24 7.17
N GLY A 141 -7.31 -18.36 7.80
CA GLY A 141 -6.90 -19.70 7.34
C GLY A 141 -7.40 -20.01 5.93
N LEU A 142 -8.69 -19.78 5.67
CA LEU A 142 -9.26 -19.96 4.33
C LEU A 142 -8.62 -19.05 3.28
N ALA A 143 -8.32 -17.80 3.63
CA ALA A 143 -7.65 -16.86 2.73
C ALA A 143 -6.22 -17.33 2.37
N ILE A 144 -5.45 -17.77 3.36
CA ILE A 144 -4.08 -18.30 3.17
C ILE A 144 -4.12 -19.58 2.33
N PHE A 145 -5.04 -20.48 2.64
CA PHE A 145 -5.23 -21.72 1.90
C PHE A 145 -5.58 -21.46 0.43
N GLY A 146 -6.57 -20.58 0.18
CA GLY A 146 -6.93 -20.17 -1.17
C GLY A 146 -5.78 -19.53 -1.93
N ALA A 147 -5.01 -18.65 -1.27
CA ALA A 147 -3.83 -18.01 -1.85
C ALA A 147 -2.74 -19.04 -2.21
N TYR A 148 -2.51 -20.05 -1.37
CA TYR A 148 -1.57 -21.14 -1.66
C TYR A 148 -1.98 -21.90 -2.92
N PHE A 149 -3.21 -22.40 -2.96
CA PHE A 149 -3.70 -23.20 -4.09
C PHE A 149 -3.75 -22.41 -5.39
N MET A 150 -4.07 -21.14 -5.33
CA MET A 150 -4.07 -20.29 -6.52
C MET A 150 -2.65 -20.03 -7.05
N THR A 151 -1.66 -20.02 -6.16
CA THR A 151 -0.26 -19.75 -6.53
C THR A 151 0.45 -21.02 -7.03
N PHE A 152 0.29 -22.12 -6.31
CA PHE A 152 1.08 -23.34 -6.50
C PHE A 152 0.25 -24.56 -6.95
N GLY A 153 -1.09 -24.48 -6.90
CA GLY A 153 -1.96 -25.63 -7.13
C GLY A 153 -1.70 -26.72 -6.09
N PHE A 154 -1.52 -27.94 -6.54
CA PHE A 154 -1.15 -29.08 -5.70
C PHE A 154 0.37 -29.33 -5.62
N SER A 155 1.16 -28.45 -6.25
CA SER A 155 2.62 -28.55 -6.25
C SER A 155 3.22 -27.88 -5.02
N SER A 156 4.39 -28.35 -4.60
CA SER A 156 5.18 -27.65 -3.57
C SER A 156 5.86 -26.42 -4.17
N PRO A 157 6.03 -25.34 -3.36
CA PRO A 157 6.81 -24.19 -3.81
C PRO A 157 8.23 -24.61 -4.20
N ASN A 158 8.66 -24.22 -5.38
CA ASN A 158 10.00 -24.50 -5.86
C ASN A 158 10.92 -23.33 -5.53
N PHE A 159 11.87 -23.53 -4.62
CA PHE A 159 12.85 -22.52 -4.22
C PHE A 159 14.19 -22.65 -4.98
N SER A 160 14.25 -23.49 -6.02
CA SER A 160 15.44 -23.62 -6.82
C SER A 160 15.79 -22.29 -7.52
N THR A 161 17.10 -22.11 -7.78
CA THR A 161 17.60 -20.92 -8.47
C THR A 161 16.97 -20.85 -9.87
N GLY A 162 16.16 -19.81 -10.12
CA GLY A 162 15.47 -19.60 -11.39
C GLY A 162 13.95 -19.70 -11.35
N ASP A 163 13.34 -20.19 -10.26
CA ASP A 163 11.87 -20.14 -10.12
C ASP A 163 11.41 -18.71 -9.77
N LYS A 164 11.09 -17.97 -10.82
CA LYS A 164 10.63 -16.58 -10.72
C LYS A 164 9.28 -16.47 -10.03
N THR A 165 8.42 -17.47 -10.11
CA THR A 165 7.07 -17.46 -9.50
C THR A 165 7.15 -17.47 -7.98
N THR A 166 7.97 -18.35 -7.41
CA THR A 166 8.17 -18.43 -5.97
C THR A 166 8.80 -17.14 -5.42
N ILE A 167 9.81 -16.61 -6.12
CA ILE A 167 10.45 -15.34 -5.72
C ILE A 167 9.44 -14.18 -5.78
N ALA A 168 8.64 -14.11 -6.84
CA ALA A 168 7.59 -13.11 -6.98
C ALA A 168 6.54 -13.22 -5.87
N ALA A 169 6.14 -14.44 -5.50
CA ALA A 169 5.22 -14.68 -4.40
C ALA A 169 5.77 -14.17 -3.06
N LEU A 170 7.06 -14.41 -2.77
CA LEU A 170 7.71 -13.89 -1.57
C LEU A 170 7.74 -12.35 -1.54
N PHE A 171 8.04 -11.70 -2.66
CA PHE A 171 7.98 -10.24 -2.76
C PHE A 171 6.55 -9.70 -2.62
N ALA A 172 5.54 -10.39 -3.15
CA ALA A 172 4.14 -10.02 -2.98
C ALA A 172 3.69 -10.11 -1.51
N LEU A 173 4.12 -11.17 -0.79
CA LEU A 173 3.87 -11.31 0.65
C LEU A 173 4.60 -10.24 1.47
N LEU A 174 5.85 -9.94 1.11
CA LEU A 174 6.60 -8.84 1.73
C LEU A 174 5.89 -7.50 1.52
N ALA A 175 5.36 -7.25 0.33
CA ALA A 175 4.57 -6.05 0.05
C ALA A 175 3.30 -6.02 0.90
N ALA A 176 2.55 -7.13 0.98
CA ALA A 176 1.35 -7.23 1.80
C ALA A 176 1.63 -6.94 3.28
N PHE A 177 2.71 -7.50 3.84
CA PHE A 177 3.13 -7.25 5.21
C PHE A 177 3.56 -5.79 5.43
N SER A 178 4.35 -5.22 4.51
CA SER A 178 4.83 -3.84 4.58
C SER A 178 3.70 -2.83 4.51
N PHE A 179 2.76 -3.00 3.58
CA PHE A 179 1.57 -2.16 3.48
C PHE A 179 0.68 -2.27 4.72
N SER A 180 0.52 -3.46 5.27
CA SER A 180 -0.23 -3.69 6.51
C SER A 180 0.41 -2.98 7.70
N SER A 181 1.72 -3.09 7.84
CA SER A 181 2.48 -2.40 8.87
C SER A 181 2.36 -0.88 8.74
N SER A 182 2.45 -0.37 7.51
CA SER A 182 2.22 1.05 7.19
C SER A 182 0.81 1.49 7.58
N THR A 183 -0.20 0.68 7.29
CA THR A 183 -1.61 0.96 7.63
C THR A 183 -1.81 1.07 9.15
N VAL A 184 -1.25 0.15 9.92
CA VAL A 184 -1.33 0.17 11.38
C VAL A 184 -0.61 1.38 11.97
N LEU A 185 0.58 1.72 11.44
CA LEU A 185 1.30 2.93 11.83
C LEU A 185 0.55 4.22 11.45
N SER A 186 -0.12 4.23 10.29
CA SER A 186 -0.91 5.38 9.84
C SER A 186 -2.03 5.72 10.81
N LYS A 187 -2.68 4.73 11.41
CA LYS A 187 -3.71 4.94 12.44
C LYS A 187 -3.19 5.78 13.62
N ARG A 188 -1.90 5.62 13.96
CA ARG A 188 -1.24 6.45 14.98
C ARG A 188 -0.82 7.80 14.44
N ALA A 189 -0.23 7.84 13.23
CA ALA A 189 0.29 9.06 12.62
C ALA A 189 -0.82 10.09 12.36
N LEU A 190 -2.02 9.64 11.99
CA LEU A 190 -3.18 10.48 11.68
C LEU A 190 -3.96 10.98 12.90
N ARG A 191 -3.50 10.76 14.13
CA ARG A 191 -4.18 11.27 15.33
C ARG A 191 -4.19 12.79 15.42
N ASN A 192 -3.14 13.44 14.92
CA ASN A 192 -2.90 14.89 15.05
C ASN A 192 -2.87 15.61 13.69
N VAL A 193 -3.15 14.92 12.60
CA VAL A 193 -3.10 15.44 11.24
C VAL A 193 -4.25 14.84 10.44
N ASP A 194 -4.87 15.64 9.56
CA ASP A 194 -5.87 15.15 8.65
C ASP A 194 -5.28 14.15 7.63
N TYR A 195 -6.16 13.31 7.06
CA TYR A 195 -5.75 12.25 6.14
C TYR A 195 -5.12 12.78 4.85
N GLU A 196 -5.53 13.98 4.41
CA GLU A 196 -5.01 14.62 3.21
C GLU A 196 -3.54 15.02 3.40
N MET A 197 -3.25 15.74 4.49
CA MET A 197 -1.88 16.12 4.84
C MET A 197 -1.02 14.88 5.14
N GLY A 198 -1.60 13.86 5.80
CA GLY A 198 -0.92 12.59 6.05
C GLY A 198 -0.53 11.86 4.77
N THR A 199 -1.39 11.89 3.76
CA THR A 199 -1.08 11.34 2.42
C THR A 199 0.05 12.10 1.75
N TYR A 200 0.01 13.44 1.78
CA TYR A 200 1.09 14.27 1.25
C TYR A 200 2.44 13.97 1.92
N LEU A 201 2.48 13.94 3.26
CA LEU A 201 3.70 13.63 4.02
C LEU A 201 4.24 12.23 3.69
N ARG A 202 3.36 11.25 3.50
CA ARG A 202 3.77 9.91 3.08
C ARG A 202 4.53 9.94 1.76
N PHE A 203 4.01 10.62 0.73
CA PHE A 203 4.67 10.70 -0.57
C PHE A 203 5.93 11.55 -0.53
N LEU A 204 5.93 12.64 0.22
CA LEU A 204 7.12 13.49 0.41
C LEU A 204 8.27 12.70 1.05
N PHE A 205 8.02 12.00 2.15
CA PHE A 205 9.04 11.16 2.79
C PHE A 205 9.45 9.97 1.91
N ALA A 206 8.48 9.34 1.22
CA ALA A 206 8.80 8.26 0.29
C ALA A 206 9.74 8.75 -0.82
N THR A 207 9.50 9.94 -1.38
CA THR A 207 10.39 10.55 -2.39
C THR A 207 11.81 10.76 -1.86
N ILE A 208 11.95 11.29 -0.63
CA ILE A 208 13.26 11.50 -0.02
C ILE A 208 13.99 10.16 0.21
N ILE A 209 13.29 9.17 0.75
CA ILE A 209 13.84 7.84 0.99
C ILE A 209 14.27 7.18 -0.34
N MET A 210 13.40 7.27 -1.35
CA MET A 210 13.68 6.66 -2.65
C MET A 210 14.79 7.37 -3.42
N LEU A 211 14.93 8.68 -3.25
CA LEU A 211 16.06 9.43 -3.79
C LEU A 211 17.39 8.89 -3.24
N MET A 212 17.47 8.62 -1.94
CA MET A 212 18.66 8.06 -1.30
C MET A 212 18.94 6.61 -1.70
N ILE A 213 17.92 5.85 -2.11
CA ILE A 213 18.09 4.45 -2.53
C ILE A 213 18.44 4.36 -4.03
N ALA A 214 17.95 5.30 -4.83
CA ALA A 214 18.12 5.31 -6.28
C ALA A 214 19.41 6.04 -6.74
N SER A 215 20.03 6.86 -5.84
CA SER A 215 21.32 7.51 -6.09
C SER A 215 22.47 6.55 -5.87
#